data_721b4393322bf7b5caf45c4456e981c1
#
_entry.id   721b4393322bf7b5caf45c4456e981c1
#
_cell.length_a   1.000
_cell.length_b   1.000
_cell.length_c   1.000
_cell.angle_alpha   90.00
_cell.angle_beta   90.00
_cell.angle_gamma   90.00
#
_symmetry.space_group_name_H-M   'P 1'
#
loop_
_entity.id
_entity.type
_entity.pdbx_description
1 polymer ?
#
loop_
_entity_poly.entity_id
_entity_poly.type
_entity_poly.pdbx_seq_one_letter_code
_entity_poly.pdbx_strand_id
1 'polypeptide(L)'
;MLNRVLLSSFIVLLLLKIGALNFTTFNLFGDEAQYWLWSKDIDFGYFSKPPFLSWIIRVYTEILGSSFVSLKLLPSFVYLLIAWSIYNLLLNSGLSKKDSFAGCLIFLFIPAVSFSSFVISTDLFLLLFWTLSLNELIKINSEQGLKNFILLGIFLGLGFLSKYAAIYFVICLFVLILFDKRFRKILYRSYSNRNVIGRDHNCKNFN
;
A
#
# COMPACT_ATOMS: atom_id res chain seq x y z
N MET A 1 15.75 -19.17 -5.63
CA MET A 1 15.13 -19.54 -6.90
C MET A 1 13.77 -18.83 -7.08
N LEU A 2 12.85 -18.94 -6.12
CA LEU A 2 11.51 -18.34 -6.19
C LEU A 2 11.51 -16.80 -6.40
N ASN A 3 12.38 -16.05 -5.70
CA ASN A 3 12.50 -14.60 -5.87
C ASN A 3 12.96 -14.21 -7.30
N ARG A 4 13.75 -15.05 -7.97
CA ARG A 4 14.15 -14.80 -9.35
C ARG A 4 12.98 -15.02 -10.31
N VAL A 5 12.15 -16.03 -10.07
CA VAL A 5 10.94 -16.30 -10.85
C VAL A 5 9.93 -15.18 -10.69
N LEU A 6 9.73 -14.69 -9.47
CA LEU A 6 8.89 -13.49 -9.20
C LEU A 6 9.38 -12.28 -9.99
N LEU A 7 10.67 -11.97 -9.87
CA LEU A 7 11.25 -10.83 -10.57
C LEU A 7 11.13 -10.97 -12.09
N SER A 8 11.41 -12.17 -12.64
CA SER A 8 11.27 -12.41 -14.08
C SER A 8 9.82 -12.28 -14.55
N SER A 9 8.85 -12.81 -13.80
CA SER A 9 7.42 -12.65 -14.11
C SER A 9 7.00 -11.18 -14.13
N PHE A 10 7.49 -10.39 -13.18
CA PHE A 10 7.22 -8.95 -13.13
C PHE A 10 7.84 -8.21 -14.32
N ILE A 11 9.07 -8.53 -14.67
CA ILE A 11 9.74 -7.93 -15.84
C ILE A 11 8.98 -8.28 -17.12
N VAL A 12 8.57 -9.52 -17.30
CA VAL A 12 7.79 -9.95 -18.47
C VAL A 12 6.47 -9.20 -18.56
N LEU A 13 5.71 -9.12 -17.46
CA LEU A 13 4.45 -8.37 -17.41
C LEU A 13 4.66 -6.88 -17.72
N LEU A 14 5.72 -6.28 -17.22
CA LEU A 14 6.05 -4.87 -17.50
C LEU A 14 6.39 -4.66 -18.97
N LEU A 15 7.20 -5.54 -19.57
CA LEU A 15 7.56 -5.46 -20.98
C LEU A 15 6.34 -5.64 -21.89
N LEU A 16 5.44 -6.57 -21.57
CA LEU A 16 4.17 -6.75 -22.29
C LEU A 16 3.31 -5.49 -22.21
N LYS A 17 3.26 -4.82 -21.05
CA LYS A 17 2.54 -3.56 -20.88
C LYS A 17 3.15 -2.42 -21.67
N ILE A 18 4.47 -2.27 -21.65
CA ILE A 18 5.16 -1.26 -22.48
C ILE A 18 4.85 -1.51 -23.95
N GLY A 19 4.92 -2.76 -24.39
CA GLY A 19 4.53 -3.15 -25.76
C GLY A 19 3.10 -2.73 -26.06
N ALA A 20 2.13 -3.10 -25.23
CA ALA A 20 0.72 -2.75 -25.40
C ALA A 20 0.48 -1.24 -25.47
N LEU A 21 1.16 -0.45 -24.62
CA LEU A 21 1.03 1.02 -24.62
C LEU A 21 1.52 1.68 -25.90
N ASN A 22 2.52 1.12 -26.59
CA ASN A 22 3.01 1.66 -27.84
C ASN A 22 2.04 1.42 -29.02
N PHE A 23 1.14 0.46 -28.92
CA PHE A 23 0.12 0.17 -29.93
C PHE A 23 -1.24 0.81 -29.62
N THR A 24 -1.41 1.49 -28.48
CA THR A 24 -2.66 2.13 -28.11
C THR A 24 -2.73 3.57 -28.62
N THR A 25 -3.89 3.94 -29.15
CA THR A 25 -4.22 5.33 -29.54
C THR A 25 -4.94 6.09 -28.43
N PHE A 26 -5.07 5.51 -27.24
CA PHE A 26 -5.76 6.14 -26.11
C PHE A 26 -4.90 7.24 -25.49
N ASN A 27 -5.56 8.37 -25.17
CA ASN A 27 -5.00 9.43 -24.35
C ASN A 27 -5.29 9.18 -22.86
N LEU A 28 -4.83 10.11 -21.99
CA LEU A 28 -5.19 10.10 -20.58
C LEU A 28 -6.72 10.24 -20.44
N PHE A 29 -7.31 9.48 -19.54
CA PHE A 29 -8.69 9.69 -19.13
C PHE A 29 -8.84 11.05 -18.41
N GLY A 30 -10.05 11.60 -18.36
CA GLY A 30 -10.29 12.92 -17.76
C GLY A 30 -9.75 13.05 -16.35
N ASP A 31 -9.98 12.05 -15.49
CA ASP A 31 -9.47 12.04 -14.12
C ASP A 31 -7.93 11.98 -14.07
N GLU A 32 -7.30 11.21 -14.94
CA GLU A 32 -5.83 11.10 -15.01
C GLU A 32 -5.19 12.43 -15.43
N ALA A 33 -5.78 13.08 -16.44
CA ALA A 33 -5.35 14.40 -16.89
C ALA A 33 -5.49 15.45 -15.76
N GLN A 34 -6.57 15.36 -14.98
CA GLN A 34 -6.79 16.22 -13.81
C GLN A 34 -5.72 15.99 -12.74
N TYR A 35 -5.39 14.74 -12.37
CA TYR A 35 -4.33 14.44 -11.40
C TYR A 35 -2.96 14.91 -11.89
N TRP A 36 -2.69 14.75 -13.19
CA TRP A 36 -1.48 15.26 -13.79
C TRP A 36 -1.41 16.79 -13.76
N LEU A 37 -2.52 17.48 -14.05
CA LEU A 37 -2.59 18.93 -13.93
C LEU A 37 -2.34 19.40 -12.50
N TRP A 38 -2.98 18.78 -11.51
CA TRP A 38 -2.76 19.07 -10.08
C TRP A 38 -1.32 18.83 -9.64
N SER A 39 -0.61 17.90 -10.27
CA SER A 39 0.81 17.69 -9.97
C SER A 39 1.73 18.82 -10.40
N LYS A 40 1.26 19.78 -11.21
CA LYS A 40 2.03 20.96 -11.62
C LYS A 40 2.08 22.01 -10.51
N ASP A 41 0.98 22.15 -9.77
CA ASP A 41 0.84 23.06 -8.64
C ASP A 41 0.57 22.25 -7.37
N ILE A 42 1.64 22.06 -6.57
CA ILE A 42 1.55 21.24 -5.36
C ILE A 42 0.80 22.00 -4.27
N ASP A 43 -0.27 21.38 -3.77
CA ASP A 43 -1.07 21.85 -2.65
C ASP A 43 -1.29 20.71 -1.63
N PHE A 44 -1.77 21.06 -0.41
CA PHE A 44 -2.12 20.12 0.65
C PHE A 44 -3.51 19.49 0.48
N GLY A 45 -4.25 19.87 -0.54
CA GLY A 45 -5.54 19.30 -0.91
C GLY A 45 -6.06 19.90 -2.19
N TYR A 46 -6.87 19.14 -2.90
CA TYR A 46 -7.51 19.58 -4.14
C TYR A 46 -9.02 19.52 -3.99
N PHE A 47 -9.75 20.18 -4.87
CA PHE A 47 -11.21 20.38 -4.79
C PHE A 47 -12.01 19.12 -4.35
N SER A 48 -11.61 17.92 -4.78
CA SER A 48 -12.38 16.69 -4.50
C SER A 48 -11.55 15.53 -3.99
N LYS A 49 -10.23 15.68 -3.90
CA LYS A 49 -9.32 14.55 -3.62
C LYS A 49 -8.17 14.97 -2.69
N PRO A 50 -7.71 14.04 -1.84
CA PRO A 50 -6.49 14.23 -1.07
C PRO A 50 -5.24 14.34 -1.97
N PRO A 51 -4.12 14.90 -1.47
CA PRO A 51 -3.03 15.37 -2.32
C PRO A 51 -2.02 14.29 -2.72
N PHE A 52 -2.00 13.14 -2.07
CA PHE A 52 -0.92 12.16 -2.16
C PHE A 52 -0.61 11.72 -3.60
N LEU A 53 -1.66 11.43 -4.39
CA LEU A 53 -1.48 10.99 -5.78
C LEU A 53 -0.78 12.08 -6.61
N SER A 54 -1.17 13.35 -6.47
CA SER A 54 -0.56 14.46 -7.21
C SER A 54 0.90 14.67 -6.80
N TRP A 55 1.24 14.52 -5.52
CA TRP A 55 2.62 14.59 -5.05
C TRP A 55 3.48 13.48 -5.67
N ILE A 56 2.94 12.25 -5.72
CA ILE A 56 3.68 11.13 -6.34
C ILE A 56 3.84 11.35 -7.84
N ILE A 57 2.80 11.80 -8.56
CA ILE A 57 2.90 12.10 -9.99
C ILE A 57 3.97 13.17 -10.23
N ARG A 58 4.04 14.21 -9.38
CA ARG A 58 5.08 15.26 -9.49
C ARG A 58 6.47 14.66 -9.41
N VAL A 59 6.77 13.95 -8.31
CA VAL A 59 8.09 13.33 -8.10
C VAL A 59 8.42 12.36 -9.22
N TYR A 60 7.45 11.53 -9.61
CA TYR A 60 7.63 10.53 -10.66
C TYR A 60 7.95 11.18 -12.01
N THR A 61 7.24 12.24 -12.39
CA THR A 61 7.45 12.93 -13.68
C THR A 61 8.73 13.75 -13.71
N GLU A 62 9.23 14.23 -12.58
CA GLU A 62 10.54 14.88 -12.49
C GLU A 62 11.69 13.90 -12.73
N ILE A 63 11.53 12.63 -12.33
CA ILE A 63 12.58 11.60 -12.47
C ILE A 63 12.51 10.91 -13.84
N LEU A 64 11.32 10.51 -14.28
CA LEU A 64 11.10 9.64 -15.46
C LEU A 64 10.49 10.37 -16.65
N GLY A 65 10.25 11.67 -16.51
CA GLY A 65 9.62 12.47 -17.54
C GLY A 65 8.10 12.35 -17.59
N SER A 66 7.45 13.29 -18.29
CA SER A 66 5.99 13.42 -18.37
C SER A 66 5.40 12.87 -19.68
N SER A 67 6.08 11.92 -20.34
CA SER A 67 5.54 11.27 -21.53
C SER A 67 4.30 10.42 -21.19
N PHE A 68 3.40 10.23 -22.17
CA PHE A 68 2.22 9.39 -22.01
C PHE A 68 2.57 7.99 -21.48
N VAL A 69 3.57 7.34 -22.09
CA VAL A 69 4.02 6.00 -21.69
C VAL A 69 4.55 6.02 -20.25
N SER A 70 5.35 7.03 -19.87
CA SER A 70 5.85 7.17 -18.50
C SER A 70 4.70 7.25 -17.50
N LEU A 71 3.73 8.12 -17.72
CA LEU A 71 2.57 8.27 -16.82
C LEU A 71 1.77 6.97 -16.70
N LYS A 72 1.53 6.26 -17.81
CA LYS A 72 0.79 4.97 -17.81
C LYS A 72 1.55 3.83 -17.16
N LEU A 73 2.86 3.94 -16.97
CA LEU A 73 3.65 2.95 -16.23
C LEU A 73 3.55 3.10 -14.71
N LEU A 74 3.27 4.29 -14.20
CA LEU A 74 3.15 4.53 -12.75
C LEU A 74 2.17 3.54 -12.07
N PRO A 75 0.92 3.36 -12.54
CA PRO A 75 0.02 2.37 -11.96
C PRO A 75 0.59 0.96 -11.97
N SER A 76 1.26 0.59 -13.06
CA SER A 76 1.87 -0.74 -13.19
C SER A 76 2.91 -1.01 -12.11
N PHE A 77 3.80 -0.05 -11.83
CA PHE A 77 4.78 -0.17 -10.75
C PHE A 77 4.11 -0.31 -9.38
N VAL A 78 3.07 0.48 -9.12
CA VAL A 78 2.37 0.40 -7.83
C VAL A 78 1.63 -0.92 -7.67
N TYR A 79 1.00 -1.45 -8.72
CA TYR A 79 0.37 -2.78 -8.67
C TYR A 79 1.37 -3.91 -8.43
N LEU A 80 2.63 -3.78 -8.90
CA LEU A 80 3.70 -4.72 -8.55
C LEU A 80 4.05 -4.63 -7.06
N LEU A 81 4.09 -3.43 -6.48
CA LEU A 81 4.28 -3.25 -5.04
C LEU A 81 3.12 -3.83 -4.22
N ILE A 82 1.87 -3.66 -4.69
CA ILE A 82 0.69 -4.28 -4.09
C ILE A 82 0.82 -5.80 -4.14
N ALA A 83 1.16 -6.37 -5.28
CA ALA A 83 1.34 -7.81 -5.45
C ALA A 83 2.43 -8.36 -4.53
N TRP A 84 3.55 -7.65 -4.39
CA TRP A 84 4.60 -8.00 -3.44
C TRP A 84 4.12 -7.88 -1.98
N SER A 85 3.34 -6.87 -1.66
CA SER A 85 2.70 -6.72 -0.34
C SER A 85 1.74 -7.87 -0.04
N ILE A 86 0.94 -8.31 -1.03
CA ILE A 86 0.06 -9.48 -0.94
C ILE A 86 0.88 -10.76 -0.72
N TYR A 87 1.98 -10.94 -1.45
CA TYR A 87 2.88 -12.08 -1.23
C TYR A 87 3.36 -12.16 0.23
N ASN A 88 3.81 -11.03 0.79
CA ASN A 88 4.23 -10.96 2.19
C ASN A 88 3.06 -11.18 3.16
N LEU A 89 1.87 -10.65 2.84
CA LEU A 89 0.65 -10.84 3.63
C LEU A 89 0.30 -12.33 3.76
N LEU A 90 0.34 -13.06 2.66
CA LEU A 90 0.05 -14.50 2.62
C LEU A 90 1.11 -15.32 3.37
N LEU A 91 2.41 -14.95 3.24
CA LEU A 91 3.48 -15.58 4.03
C LEU A 91 3.29 -15.35 5.54
N ASN A 92 3.01 -14.11 5.94
CA ASN A 92 2.80 -13.77 7.35
C ASN A 92 1.50 -14.39 7.91
N SER A 93 0.57 -14.78 7.04
CA SER A 93 -0.64 -15.55 7.39
C SER A 93 -0.38 -17.05 7.53
N GLY A 94 0.86 -17.52 7.29
CA GLY A 94 1.26 -18.92 7.47
C GLY A 94 1.17 -19.78 6.21
N LEU A 95 0.91 -19.20 5.03
CA LEU A 95 0.92 -19.96 3.78
C LEU A 95 2.35 -20.29 3.33
N SER A 96 2.50 -21.37 2.55
CA SER A 96 3.77 -21.72 1.97
C SER A 96 4.24 -20.68 0.94
N LYS A 97 5.55 -20.62 0.68
CA LYS A 97 6.12 -19.71 -0.34
C LYS A 97 5.51 -19.93 -1.73
N LYS A 98 5.15 -21.18 -2.07
CA LYS A 98 4.54 -21.51 -3.36
C LYS A 98 3.11 -20.99 -3.44
N ASP A 99 2.31 -21.20 -2.39
CA ASP A 99 0.91 -20.74 -2.36
C ASP A 99 0.82 -19.22 -2.30
N SER A 100 1.72 -18.58 -1.53
CA SER A 100 1.83 -17.11 -1.49
C SER A 100 2.20 -16.53 -2.85
N PHE A 101 3.08 -17.21 -3.60
CA PHE A 101 3.42 -16.82 -4.96
C PHE A 101 2.23 -16.99 -5.91
N ALA A 102 1.53 -18.12 -5.83
CA ALA A 102 0.33 -18.37 -6.63
C ALA A 102 -0.74 -17.30 -6.35
N GLY A 103 -0.99 -16.96 -5.08
CA GLY A 103 -1.94 -15.91 -4.71
C GLY A 103 -1.56 -14.53 -5.27
N CYS A 104 -0.28 -14.18 -5.24
CA CYS A 104 0.24 -12.96 -5.85
C CYS A 104 0.01 -12.93 -7.39
N LEU A 105 0.28 -14.03 -8.09
CA LEU A 105 0.02 -14.14 -9.53
C LEU A 105 -1.48 -14.06 -9.83
N ILE A 106 -2.31 -14.82 -9.11
CA ILE A 106 -3.77 -14.76 -9.26
C ILE A 106 -4.26 -13.31 -9.16
N PHE A 107 -3.79 -12.56 -8.15
CA PHE A 107 -4.14 -11.15 -8.02
C PHE A 107 -3.80 -10.34 -9.28
N LEU A 108 -2.59 -10.48 -9.83
CA LEU A 108 -2.17 -9.74 -11.03
C LEU A 108 -2.96 -10.12 -12.29
N PHE A 109 -3.45 -11.36 -12.37
CA PHE A 109 -4.24 -11.85 -13.51
C PHE A 109 -5.74 -11.61 -13.38
N ILE A 110 -6.24 -11.05 -12.26
CA ILE A 110 -7.63 -10.60 -12.15
C ILE A 110 -7.88 -9.54 -13.23
N PRO A 111 -8.88 -9.69 -14.11
CA PRO A 111 -9.12 -8.75 -15.22
C PRO A 111 -9.25 -7.29 -14.75
N ALA A 112 -9.94 -7.06 -13.64
CA ALA A 112 -10.08 -5.73 -13.04
C ALA A 112 -8.73 -5.14 -12.62
N VAL A 113 -7.85 -5.93 -11.99
CA VAL A 113 -6.49 -5.52 -11.60
C VAL A 113 -5.63 -5.24 -12.82
N SER A 114 -5.68 -6.14 -13.81
CA SER A 114 -4.94 -5.99 -15.05
C SER A 114 -5.32 -4.68 -15.77
N PHE A 115 -6.63 -4.38 -15.88
CA PHE A 115 -7.11 -3.12 -16.46
C PHE A 115 -6.72 -1.91 -15.61
N SER A 116 -6.99 -1.93 -14.30
CA SER A 116 -6.70 -0.82 -13.40
C SER A 116 -5.21 -0.48 -13.34
N SER A 117 -4.34 -1.44 -13.66
CA SER A 117 -2.89 -1.22 -13.71
C SER A 117 -2.42 -0.36 -14.89
N PHE A 118 -3.33 0.09 -15.76
CA PHE A 118 -3.10 1.10 -16.80
C PHE A 118 -3.74 2.46 -16.47
N VAL A 119 -4.49 2.56 -15.35
CA VAL A 119 -5.26 3.75 -15.00
C VAL A 119 -4.70 4.39 -13.73
N ILE A 120 -4.35 5.67 -13.83
CA ILE A 120 -3.93 6.46 -12.66
C ILE A 120 -5.18 6.82 -11.85
N SER A 121 -5.27 6.32 -10.63
CA SER A 121 -6.39 6.60 -9.73
C SER A 121 -5.94 6.68 -8.27
N THR A 122 -6.73 7.32 -7.43
CA THR A 122 -6.50 7.37 -5.98
C THR A 122 -6.66 6.00 -5.33
N ASP A 123 -7.43 5.09 -5.94
CA ASP A 123 -7.64 3.72 -5.47
C ASP A 123 -6.34 2.89 -5.48
N LEU A 124 -5.44 3.21 -6.39
CA LEU A 124 -4.13 2.61 -6.52
C LEU A 124 -3.33 2.63 -5.21
N PHE A 125 -3.17 3.82 -4.63
CA PHE A 125 -2.42 4.00 -3.38
C PHE A 125 -3.24 3.60 -2.16
N LEU A 126 -4.57 3.77 -2.19
CA LEU A 126 -5.45 3.26 -1.14
C LEU A 126 -5.27 1.75 -0.98
N LEU A 127 -5.30 1.00 -2.08
CA LEU A 127 -5.13 -0.46 -2.07
C LEU A 127 -3.73 -0.86 -1.58
N LEU A 128 -2.68 -0.13 -1.97
CA LEU A 128 -1.33 -0.35 -1.48
C LEU A 128 -1.27 -0.18 0.05
N PHE A 129 -1.78 0.94 0.58
CA PHE A 129 -1.72 1.21 2.01
C PHE A 129 -2.65 0.30 2.82
N TRP A 130 -3.77 -0.15 2.26
CA TRP A 130 -4.62 -1.15 2.89
C TRP A 130 -3.91 -2.50 3.02
N THR A 131 -3.25 -2.96 1.96
CA THR A 131 -2.49 -4.23 2.02
C THR A 131 -1.30 -4.16 2.96
N LEU A 132 -0.59 -3.04 3.01
CA LEU A 132 0.48 -2.80 3.97
C LEU A 132 -0.06 -2.75 5.41
N SER A 133 -1.18 -2.07 5.64
CA SER A 133 -1.84 -2.01 6.96
C SER A 133 -2.28 -3.40 7.44
N LEU A 134 -2.85 -4.23 6.57
CA LEU A 134 -3.21 -5.62 6.88
C LEU A 134 -1.97 -6.44 7.24
N ASN A 135 -0.86 -6.25 6.54
CA ASN A 135 0.41 -6.89 6.87
C ASN A 135 0.87 -6.57 8.29
N GLU A 136 0.83 -5.28 8.65
CA GLU A 136 1.23 -4.88 10.00
C GLU A 136 0.26 -5.41 11.08
N LEU A 137 -1.05 -5.47 10.79
CA LEU A 137 -2.03 -6.08 11.71
C LEU A 137 -1.74 -7.56 11.99
N ILE A 138 -1.36 -8.34 10.97
CA ILE A 138 -0.98 -9.74 11.15
C ILE A 138 0.29 -9.85 12.00
N LYS A 139 1.31 -9.02 11.74
CA LYS A 139 2.54 -8.98 12.53
C LYS A 139 2.29 -8.55 13.98
N ILE A 140 1.42 -7.59 14.24
CA ILE A 140 1.01 -7.19 15.59
C ILE A 140 0.43 -8.39 16.36
N ASN A 141 -0.34 -9.24 15.69
CA ASN A 141 -0.92 -10.42 16.30
C ASN A 141 0.14 -11.49 16.66
N SER A 142 1.26 -11.54 15.95
CA SER A 142 2.35 -12.51 16.19
C SER A 142 3.50 -11.97 17.04
N GLU A 143 3.99 -10.76 16.76
CA GLU A 143 5.26 -10.24 17.30
C GLU A 143 5.10 -9.12 18.35
N GLN A 144 3.94 -8.47 18.40
CA GLN A 144 3.58 -7.36 19.34
C GLN A 144 4.60 -6.21 19.41
N GLY A 145 5.39 -5.97 18.36
CA GLY A 145 6.42 -4.94 18.31
C GLY A 145 5.84 -3.52 18.15
N LEU A 146 6.38 -2.54 18.90
CA LEU A 146 6.01 -1.11 18.76
C LEU A 146 6.15 -0.61 17.32
N LYS A 147 7.17 -1.09 16.61
CA LYS A 147 7.41 -0.77 15.20
C LYS A 147 6.19 -1.03 14.33
N ASN A 148 5.52 -2.17 14.51
CA ASN A 148 4.37 -2.56 13.69
C ASN A 148 3.15 -1.65 13.93
N PHE A 149 2.96 -1.17 15.18
CA PHE A 149 1.91 -0.18 15.48
C PHE A 149 2.20 1.18 14.84
N ILE A 150 3.46 1.63 14.87
CA ILE A 150 3.87 2.88 14.23
C ILE A 150 3.67 2.79 12.71
N LEU A 151 4.12 1.68 12.10
CA LEU A 151 3.95 1.45 10.66
C LEU A 151 2.48 1.38 10.26
N LEU A 152 1.64 0.71 11.05
CA LEU A 152 0.19 0.70 10.83
C LEU A 152 -0.38 2.12 10.81
N GLY A 153 -0.02 2.94 11.80
CA GLY A 153 -0.45 4.34 11.85
C GLY A 153 0.01 5.16 10.64
N ILE A 154 1.27 4.98 10.22
CA ILE A 154 1.82 5.65 9.03
C ILE A 154 1.05 5.23 7.77
N PHE A 155 0.84 3.92 7.55
CA PHE A 155 0.13 3.44 6.36
C PHE A 155 -1.34 3.88 6.33
N LEU A 156 -2.01 3.92 7.48
CA LEU A 156 -3.37 4.46 7.57
C LEU A 156 -3.39 5.96 7.24
N GLY A 157 -2.45 6.74 7.78
CA GLY A 157 -2.32 8.16 7.47
C GLY A 157 -2.07 8.43 5.98
N LEU A 158 -1.15 7.68 5.36
CA LEU A 158 -0.89 7.75 3.92
C LEU A 158 -2.11 7.29 3.10
N GLY A 159 -2.86 6.30 3.60
CA GLY A 159 -4.14 5.90 3.01
C GLY A 159 -5.17 7.03 3.00
N PHE A 160 -5.31 7.79 4.09
CA PHE A 160 -6.17 8.98 4.15
C PHE A 160 -5.72 10.08 3.21
N LEU A 161 -4.41 10.31 3.09
CA LEU A 161 -3.85 11.27 2.13
C LEU A 161 -4.04 10.82 0.67
N SER A 162 -4.32 9.53 0.43
CA SER A 162 -4.59 9.00 -0.91
C SER A 162 -6.08 9.06 -1.26
N LYS A 163 -6.95 8.64 -0.33
CA LYS A 163 -8.41 8.64 -0.52
C LYS A 163 -9.14 8.62 0.82
N TYR A 164 -10.17 9.44 0.99
CA TYR A 164 -10.98 9.48 2.22
C TYR A 164 -11.65 8.13 2.55
N ALA A 165 -11.84 7.25 1.56
CA ALA A 165 -12.34 5.89 1.77
C ALA A 165 -11.43 5.03 2.70
N ALA A 166 -10.21 5.47 3.03
CA ALA A 166 -9.37 4.87 4.07
C ALA A 166 -10.09 4.77 5.43
N ILE A 167 -11.11 5.63 5.68
CA ILE A 167 -11.94 5.57 6.89
C ILE A 167 -12.59 4.20 7.10
N TYR A 168 -12.97 3.50 6.02
CA TYR A 168 -13.57 2.17 6.14
C TYR A 168 -12.65 1.15 6.79
N PHE A 169 -11.34 1.23 6.53
CA PHE A 169 -10.37 0.37 7.22
C PHE A 169 -10.37 0.63 8.73
N VAL A 170 -10.40 1.90 9.14
CA VAL A 170 -10.42 2.28 10.56
C VAL A 170 -11.71 1.83 11.22
N ILE A 171 -12.86 1.96 10.56
CA ILE A 171 -14.13 1.45 11.05
C ILE A 171 -14.08 -0.07 11.23
N CYS A 172 -13.58 -0.81 10.24
CA CYS A 172 -13.41 -2.26 10.34
C CYS A 172 -12.46 -2.66 11.47
N LEU A 173 -11.35 -1.92 11.65
CA LEU A 173 -10.42 -2.15 12.75
C LEU A 173 -11.08 -1.89 14.11
N PHE A 174 -11.88 -0.84 14.23
CA PHE A 174 -12.64 -0.55 15.44
C PHE A 174 -13.63 -1.65 15.76
N VAL A 175 -14.40 -2.13 14.77
CA VAL A 175 -15.30 -3.28 14.91
C VAL A 175 -14.53 -4.52 15.36
N LEU A 176 -13.39 -4.82 14.76
CA LEU A 176 -12.54 -5.94 15.17
C LEU A 176 -12.13 -5.83 16.64
N ILE A 177 -11.70 -4.65 17.11
CA ILE A 177 -11.33 -4.41 18.51
C ILE A 177 -12.53 -4.63 19.46
N LEU A 178 -13.74 -4.24 19.05
CA LEU A 178 -14.94 -4.41 19.88
C LEU A 178 -15.36 -5.87 20.03
N PHE A 179 -15.32 -6.65 18.96
CA PHE A 179 -15.88 -8.01 18.92
C PHE A 179 -14.83 -9.10 19.18
N ASP A 180 -13.56 -8.90 18.84
CA ASP A 180 -12.51 -9.89 19.07
C ASP A 180 -11.78 -9.66 20.40
N LYS A 181 -12.15 -10.50 21.41
CA LYS A 181 -11.51 -10.51 22.73
C LYS A 181 -9.99 -10.79 22.67
N ARG A 182 -9.55 -11.59 21.68
CA ARG A 182 -8.14 -11.96 21.51
C ARG A 182 -7.34 -10.74 21.06
N PHE A 183 -7.83 -10.05 20.04
CA PHE A 183 -7.15 -8.84 19.53
C PHE A 183 -7.11 -7.73 20.58
N ARG A 184 -8.18 -7.55 21.33
CA ARG A 184 -8.26 -6.60 22.46
C ARG A 184 -7.23 -6.91 23.55
N LYS A 185 -7.01 -8.19 23.89
CA LYS A 185 -5.97 -8.62 24.85
C LYS A 185 -4.56 -8.29 24.37
N ILE A 186 -4.29 -8.43 23.08
CA ILE A 186 -3.00 -8.11 22.47
C ILE A 186 -2.69 -6.63 22.61
N LEU A 187 -3.66 -5.77 22.30
CA LEU A 187 -3.54 -4.31 22.47
C LEU A 187 -3.27 -3.93 23.93
N TYR A 188 -4.04 -4.48 24.87
CA TYR A 188 -3.88 -4.22 26.30
C TYR A 188 -2.50 -4.67 26.82
N ARG A 189 -2.04 -5.85 26.43
CA ARG A 189 -0.73 -6.39 26.82
C ARG A 189 0.42 -5.55 26.27
N SER A 190 0.32 -5.09 25.04
CA SER A 190 1.31 -4.19 24.44
C SER A 190 1.38 -2.83 25.15
N TYR A 191 0.25 -2.33 25.65
CA TYR A 191 0.19 -1.11 26.46
C TYR A 191 0.80 -1.33 27.87
N SER A 192 0.47 -2.44 28.53
CA SER A 192 0.96 -2.79 29.88
C SER A 192 2.47 -2.96 29.92
N ASN A 193 3.06 -3.66 28.96
CA ASN A 193 4.51 -3.88 28.88
C ASN A 193 5.28 -2.56 28.72
N ARG A 194 4.71 -1.56 28.06
CA ARG A 194 5.33 -0.21 27.94
C ARG A 194 5.37 0.55 29.25
N ASN A 195 4.35 0.43 30.07
CA ASN A 195 4.30 1.12 31.37
C ASN A 195 5.28 0.54 32.39
N VAL A 196 5.64 -0.74 32.25
CA VAL A 196 6.68 -1.39 33.07
C VAL A 196 8.06 -0.89 32.68
N ILE A 197 8.39 -0.87 31.39
CA ILE A 197 9.69 -0.39 30.90
C ILE A 197 9.90 1.11 31.21
N GLY A 198 8.85 1.92 31.09
CA GLY A 198 8.91 3.36 31.41
C GLY A 198 9.13 3.64 32.90
N ARG A 199 8.68 2.76 33.80
CA ARG A 199 8.95 2.90 35.26
C ARG A 199 10.37 2.52 35.60
N ASP A 200 10.94 1.49 34.98
CA ASP A 200 12.32 1.06 35.29
C ASP A 200 13.37 2.09 34.82
N HIS A 201 13.09 2.86 33.78
CA HIS A 201 13.95 3.97 33.36
C HIS A 201 13.88 5.17 34.30
N ASN A 202 12.73 5.45 34.92
CA ASN A 202 12.60 6.54 35.90
C ASN A 202 13.22 6.20 37.26
N CYS A 203 13.26 4.93 37.66
CA CYS A 203 13.92 4.53 38.93
C CYS A 203 15.44 4.53 38.86
N LYS A 204 16.04 4.47 37.65
CA LYS A 204 17.51 4.50 37.49
C LYS A 204 18.13 5.89 37.44
N ASN A 205 17.31 6.94 37.32
CA ASN A 205 17.78 8.33 37.27
C ASN A 205 17.69 9.07 38.64
N PHE A 206 17.43 8.35 39.74
CA PHE A 206 17.36 8.90 41.09
C PHE A 206 18.37 8.28 42.09
N ASN A 207 19.48 7.69 41.59
CA ASN A 207 20.59 7.28 42.44
C ASN A 207 21.89 7.90 41.94
#